data_d9b2a4576d8455701789493cabf465ae
#
_entry.id   d9b2a4576d8455701789493cabf465ae
#
_cell.length_a   1.000
_cell.length_b   1.000
_cell.length_c   1.000
_cell.angle_alpha   90.00
_cell.angle_beta   90.00
_cell.angle_gamma   90.00
#
_symmetry.space_group_name_H-M   'P 1'
#
loop_
_entity.id
_entity.type
_entity.pdbx_description
1 polymer ?
#
loop_
_entity_poly.entity_id
_entity_poly.type
_entity_poly.pdbx_seq_one_letter_code
_entity_poly.pdbx_strand_id
1 'polypeptide(L)'
;MNKTLIINAHPKVDDTSSVSIKVLNHFLVSYKELIPNNETIEQINLYDDVVPMIDKTVLSAWEKQGNGQKLTDEEQKVTEHMSEILQQFKSANTYVIVLPLHNFNIPSKLKDYMDNIMIARETFKYTETGSVGLLKDGRRMLVIQASGGIYTNDDWYTEVEYSHKYLKAMFNFLGIEDYQIVRAQGTAVLDPNEVLQNAYKEVEEAASRLANK
;
A
#
# COMPACT_ATOMS: atom_id res chain seq x y z
N MET A 1 2.87 -8.27 19.25
CA MET A 1 2.99 -9.24 18.16
C MET A 1 3.25 -8.47 16.87
N ASN A 2 4.23 -8.89 16.08
CA ASN A 2 4.45 -8.28 14.77
C ASN A 2 3.35 -8.71 13.82
N LYS A 3 2.87 -7.78 13.01
CA LYS A 3 1.80 -8.00 12.02
C LYS A 3 2.22 -7.42 10.69
N THR A 4 2.16 -8.23 9.65
CA THR A 4 2.35 -7.82 8.27
C THR A 4 1.01 -7.68 7.59
N LEU A 5 0.76 -6.52 6.99
CA LEU A 5 -0.43 -6.23 6.20
C LEU A 5 -0.08 -6.20 4.71
N ILE A 6 -0.67 -7.11 3.95
CA ILE A 6 -0.61 -7.14 2.49
C ILE A 6 -1.78 -6.31 1.96
N ILE A 7 -1.47 -5.30 1.15
CA ILE A 7 -2.47 -4.43 0.50
C ILE A 7 -2.42 -4.75 -0.99
N ASN A 8 -3.33 -5.63 -1.43
CA ASN A 8 -3.39 -6.03 -2.83
C ASN A 8 -4.28 -5.06 -3.62
N ALA A 9 -3.64 -4.27 -4.47
CA ALA A 9 -4.28 -3.28 -5.34
C ALA A 9 -4.40 -3.74 -6.80
N HIS A 10 -4.30 -5.06 -7.06
CA HIS A 10 -4.52 -5.60 -8.39
C HIS A 10 -6.02 -5.76 -8.67
N PRO A 11 -6.55 -5.25 -9.82
CA PRO A 11 -7.98 -5.30 -10.13
C PRO A 11 -8.57 -6.71 -10.27
N LYS A 12 -7.73 -7.68 -10.60
CA LYS A 12 -8.08 -9.10 -10.66
C LYS A 12 -7.25 -9.83 -9.61
N VAL A 13 -7.77 -9.95 -8.41
CA VAL A 13 -7.01 -10.45 -7.24
C VAL A 13 -6.54 -11.90 -7.40
N ASP A 14 -7.28 -12.71 -8.14
CA ASP A 14 -6.99 -14.14 -8.37
C ASP A 14 -6.29 -14.42 -9.72
N ASP A 15 -5.83 -13.38 -10.42
CA ASP A 15 -5.20 -13.54 -11.73
C ASP A 15 -3.78 -14.10 -11.60
N THR A 16 -3.68 -15.43 -11.64
CA THR A 16 -2.39 -16.14 -11.61
C THR A 16 -1.51 -15.87 -12.83
N SER A 17 -2.03 -15.23 -13.89
CA SER A 17 -1.23 -14.78 -15.03
C SER A 17 -0.51 -13.47 -14.77
N SER A 18 -1.03 -12.64 -13.87
CA SER A 18 -0.47 -11.33 -13.53
C SER A 18 0.92 -11.43 -12.90
N VAL A 19 1.86 -10.63 -13.43
CA VAL A 19 3.24 -10.59 -12.94
C VAL A 19 3.30 -10.10 -11.48
N SER A 20 2.56 -9.05 -11.11
CA SER A 20 2.57 -8.55 -9.73
C SER A 20 2.04 -9.58 -8.73
N ILE A 21 1.01 -10.34 -9.09
CA ILE A 21 0.46 -11.43 -8.24
C ILE A 21 1.45 -12.60 -8.14
N LYS A 22 2.13 -12.97 -9.23
CA LYS A 22 3.20 -13.98 -9.19
C LYS A 22 4.33 -13.60 -8.25
N VAL A 23 4.78 -12.34 -8.32
CA VAL A 23 5.84 -11.83 -7.42
C VAL A 23 5.37 -11.77 -5.97
N LEU A 24 4.11 -11.36 -5.71
CA LEU A 24 3.53 -11.42 -4.37
C LEU A 24 3.52 -12.86 -3.81
N ASN A 25 3.07 -13.83 -4.61
CA ASN A 25 3.02 -15.21 -4.16
C ASN A 25 4.42 -15.77 -3.84
N HIS A 26 5.41 -15.42 -4.66
CA HIS A 26 6.80 -15.78 -4.41
C HIS A 26 7.34 -15.11 -3.13
N PHE A 27 7.06 -13.82 -2.93
CA PHE A 27 7.35 -13.11 -1.68
C PHE A 27 6.77 -13.83 -0.47
N LEU A 28 5.48 -14.19 -0.52
CA LEU A 28 4.79 -14.82 0.61
C LEU A 28 5.38 -16.18 0.98
N VAL A 29 5.85 -16.97 0.00
CA VAL A 29 6.55 -18.23 0.26
C VAL A 29 7.87 -17.95 1.00
N SER A 30 8.72 -17.11 0.44
CA SER A 30 10.03 -16.79 1.02
C SER A 30 9.90 -16.10 2.39
N TYR A 31 8.95 -15.17 2.53
CA TYR A 31 8.78 -14.40 3.76
C TYR A 31 8.27 -15.25 4.93
N LYS A 32 7.33 -16.18 4.67
CA LYS A 32 6.81 -17.09 5.70
C LYS A 32 7.87 -18.02 6.30
N GLU A 33 8.90 -18.36 5.54
CA GLU A 33 10.01 -19.18 6.03
C GLU A 33 10.96 -18.40 6.96
N LEU A 34 10.96 -17.07 6.85
CA LEU A 34 11.90 -16.20 7.54
C LEU A 34 11.33 -15.56 8.82
N ILE A 35 10.02 -15.39 8.90
CA ILE A 35 9.37 -14.76 10.05
C ILE A 35 9.07 -15.76 11.17
N PRO A 36 9.00 -15.29 12.45
CA PRO A 36 8.60 -16.12 13.56
C PRO A 36 7.17 -16.66 13.39
N ASN A 37 6.91 -17.89 13.86
CA ASN A 37 5.59 -18.54 13.80
C ASN A 37 4.44 -17.77 14.46
N ASN A 38 4.75 -16.79 15.31
CA ASN A 38 3.76 -15.93 15.99
C ASN A 38 3.53 -14.59 15.28
N GLU A 39 4.16 -14.35 14.16
CA GLU A 39 3.86 -13.20 13.31
C GLU A 39 2.60 -13.47 12.48
N THR A 40 1.69 -12.49 12.43
CA THR A 40 0.45 -12.59 11.69
C THR A 40 0.58 -11.90 10.34
N ILE A 41 0.20 -12.59 9.26
CA ILE A 41 0.05 -12.00 7.93
C ILE A 41 -1.44 -11.84 7.65
N GLU A 42 -1.87 -10.63 7.40
CA GLU A 42 -3.24 -10.29 6.99
C GLU A 42 -3.22 -9.67 5.59
N GLN A 43 -4.25 -9.89 4.80
CA GLN A 43 -4.37 -9.34 3.45
C GLN A 43 -5.72 -8.66 3.27
N ILE A 44 -5.69 -7.48 2.64
CA ILE A 44 -6.86 -6.79 2.10
C ILE A 44 -6.75 -6.74 0.57
N ASN A 45 -7.84 -7.09 -0.11
CA ASN A 45 -7.96 -7.04 -1.57
C ASN A 45 -8.82 -5.84 -1.96
N LEU A 46 -8.22 -4.75 -2.37
CA LEU A 46 -8.90 -3.46 -2.53
C LEU A 46 -10.04 -3.45 -3.57
N TYR A 47 -10.07 -4.43 -4.47
CA TYR A 47 -11.12 -4.55 -5.49
C TYR A 47 -12.25 -5.52 -5.11
N ASP A 48 -12.06 -6.37 -4.10
CA ASP A 48 -13.08 -7.27 -3.56
C ASP A 48 -13.68 -6.71 -2.27
N ASP A 49 -12.83 -6.06 -1.45
CA ASP A 49 -13.23 -5.47 -0.20
C ASP A 49 -13.85 -4.09 -0.40
N VAL A 50 -14.74 -3.69 0.51
CA VAL A 50 -15.32 -2.35 0.48
C VAL A 50 -14.30 -1.33 0.98
N VAL A 51 -13.83 -0.46 0.09
CA VAL A 51 -12.96 0.67 0.44
C VAL A 51 -13.73 1.96 0.15
N PRO A 52 -14.16 2.72 1.17
CA PRO A 52 -14.91 3.95 0.98
C PRO A 52 -14.12 4.99 0.17
N MET A 53 -14.78 5.61 -0.78
CA MET A 53 -14.32 6.81 -1.50
C MET A 53 -14.67 8.03 -0.67
N ILE A 54 -13.84 9.07 -0.68
CA ILE A 54 -14.24 10.38 -0.11
C ILE A 54 -15.23 11.04 -1.06
N ASP A 55 -16.50 10.92 -0.71
CA ASP A 55 -17.64 11.49 -1.42
C ASP A 55 -18.43 12.49 -0.55
N LYS A 56 -19.59 12.91 -1.05
CA LYS A 56 -20.47 13.84 -0.32
C LYS A 56 -20.95 13.28 1.04
N THR A 57 -21.14 11.95 1.14
CA THR A 57 -21.60 11.29 2.38
C THR A 57 -20.50 11.34 3.44
N VAL A 58 -19.27 11.03 3.05
CA VAL A 58 -18.10 11.10 3.94
C VAL A 58 -17.85 12.54 4.39
N LEU A 59 -17.88 13.51 3.48
CA LEU A 59 -17.66 14.93 3.82
C LEU A 59 -18.75 15.46 4.77
N SER A 60 -20.03 15.11 4.52
CA SER A 60 -21.13 15.44 5.42
C SER A 60 -20.95 14.81 6.81
N ALA A 61 -20.54 13.54 6.86
CA ALA A 61 -20.28 12.84 8.11
C ALA A 61 -19.18 13.53 8.93
N TRP A 62 -18.08 13.89 8.32
CA TRP A 62 -16.98 14.59 8.99
C TRP A 62 -17.38 15.98 9.49
N GLU A 63 -18.15 16.74 8.72
CA GLU A 63 -18.70 18.04 9.15
C GLU A 63 -19.60 17.89 10.38
N LYS A 64 -20.53 16.92 10.36
CA LYS A 64 -21.42 16.63 11.49
C LYS A 64 -20.65 16.19 12.73
N GLN A 65 -19.66 15.29 12.57
CA GLN A 65 -18.81 14.87 13.69
C GLN A 65 -18.05 16.05 14.30
N GLY A 66 -17.49 16.95 13.46
CA GLY A 66 -16.81 18.16 13.91
C GLY A 66 -17.72 19.11 14.70
N ASN A 67 -19.00 19.14 14.38
CA ASN A 67 -20.02 19.97 15.03
C ASN A 67 -20.80 19.26 16.15
N GLY A 68 -20.45 18.01 16.50
CA GLY A 68 -21.16 17.23 17.52
C GLY A 68 -22.60 16.85 17.14
N GLN A 69 -22.92 16.80 15.86
CA GLN A 69 -24.22 16.46 15.31
C GLN A 69 -24.37 14.95 15.11
N LYS A 70 -25.64 14.49 15.16
CA LYS A 70 -25.93 13.06 14.91
C LYS A 70 -25.75 12.70 13.44
N LEU A 71 -25.08 11.59 13.17
CA LEU A 71 -24.96 11.00 11.84
C LEU A 71 -26.27 10.32 11.41
N THR A 72 -26.51 10.25 10.11
CA THR A 72 -27.47 9.31 9.53
C THR A 72 -26.92 7.89 9.57
N ASP A 73 -27.78 6.89 9.36
CA ASP A 73 -27.34 5.48 9.33
C ASP A 73 -26.33 5.20 8.22
N GLU A 74 -26.45 5.88 7.05
CA GLU A 74 -25.51 5.79 5.94
C GLU A 74 -24.16 6.40 6.30
N GLU A 75 -24.16 7.60 6.87
CA GLU A 75 -22.95 8.28 7.33
C GLU A 75 -22.24 7.50 8.45
N GLN A 76 -22.98 6.92 9.38
CA GLN A 76 -22.42 6.08 10.43
C GLN A 76 -21.74 4.85 9.83
N LYS A 77 -22.42 4.13 8.94
CA LYS A 77 -21.90 2.92 8.30
C LYS A 77 -20.61 3.20 7.52
N VAL A 78 -20.54 4.28 6.75
CA VAL A 78 -19.32 4.60 5.99
C VAL A 78 -18.15 4.99 6.90
N THR A 79 -18.41 5.76 7.96
CA THR A 79 -17.35 6.16 8.91
C THR A 79 -16.85 5.00 9.78
N GLU A 80 -17.74 4.06 10.14
CA GLU A 80 -17.35 2.80 10.79
C GLU A 80 -16.38 2.00 9.90
N HIS A 81 -16.71 1.82 8.63
CA HIS A 81 -15.86 1.12 7.66
C HIS A 81 -14.48 1.79 7.46
N MET A 82 -14.47 3.14 7.35
CA MET A 82 -13.22 3.90 7.31
C MET A 82 -12.37 3.69 8.58
N SER A 83 -13.03 3.65 9.74
CA SER A 83 -12.35 3.39 11.02
C SER A 83 -11.77 1.98 11.08
N GLU A 84 -12.47 0.96 10.58
CA GLU A 84 -11.97 -0.42 10.50
C GLU A 84 -10.70 -0.51 9.66
N ILE A 85 -10.68 0.08 8.45
CA ILE A 85 -9.51 0.15 7.58
C ILE A 85 -8.34 0.85 8.27
N LEU A 86 -8.60 1.98 8.91
CA LEU A 86 -7.58 2.73 9.65
C LEU A 86 -6.98 1.91 10.80
N GLN A 87 -7.82 1.23 11.59
CA GLN A 87 -7.34 0.39 12.70
C GLN A 87 -6.57 -0.83 12.19
N GLN A 88 -7.02 -1.47 11.11
CA GLN A 88 -6.29 -2.54 10.44
C GLN A 88 -4.89 -2.06 10.05
N PHE A 89 -4.79 -0.93 9.36
CA PHE A 89 -3.53 -0.32 8.97
C PHE A 89 -2.64 0.00 10.19
N LYS A 90 -3.17 0.68 11.20
CA LYS A 90 -2.42 1.05 12.41
C LYS A 90 -1.92 -0.15 13.22
N SER A 91 -2.61 -1.28 13.16
CA SER A 91 -2.24 -2.50 13.88
C SER A 91 -1.03 -3.23 13.30
N ALA A 92 -0.62 -2.94 12.06
CA ALA A 92 0.50 -3.58 11.40
C ALA A 92 1.82 -2.83 11.63
N ASN A 93 2.94 -3.55 11.58
CA ASN A 93 4.30 -3.01 11.67
C ASN A 93 5.04 -3.10 10.33
N THR A 94 4.61 -4.00 9.45
CA THR A 94 5.16 -4.23 8.12
C THR A 94 4.04 -4.15 7.10
N TYR A 95 4.29 -3.46 5.99
CA TYR A 95 3.31 -3.30 4.92
C TYR A 95 3.89 -3.79 3.61
N VAL A 96 3.08 -4.49 2.82
CA VAL A 96 3.44 -4.88 1.46
C VAL A 96 2.32 -4.45 0.52
N ILE A 97 2.58 -3.45 -0.31
CA ILE A 97 1.63 -3.02 -1.35
C ILE A 97 1.98 -3.72 -2.65
N VAL A 98 0.98 -4.33 -3.27
CA VAL A 98 1.11 -4.99 -4.57
C VAL A 98 0.22 -4.29 -5.58
N LEU A 99 0.81 -3.85 -6.70
CA LEU A 99 0.07 -3.10 -7.72
C LEU A 99 0.60 -3.31 -9.14
N PRO A 100 -0.28 -3.27 -10.15
CA PRO A 100 0.11 -2.93 -11.51
C PRO A 100 0.22 -1.41 -11.63
N LEU A 101 1.19 -0.92 -12.40
CA LEU A 101 1.26 0.50 -12.75
C LEU A 101 0.13 0.86 -13.73
N HIS A 102 -0.74 1.78 -13.36
CA HIS A 102 -1.81 2.27 -14.21
C HIS A 102 -1.58 3.74 -14.61
N ASN A 103 -1.42 4.01 -15.91
CA ASN A 103 -1.25 5.38 -16.41
C ASN A 103 -0.20 6.18 -15.60
N PHE A 104 0.98 5.59 -15.38
CA PHE A 104 2.10 6.15 -14.62
C PHE A 104 1.86 6.30 -13.11
N ASN A 105 0.71 5.87 -12.60
CA ASN A 105 0.31 6.08 -11.22
C ASN A 105 -0.23 4.80 -10.56
N ILE A 106 -0.63 4.91 -9.30
CA ILE A 106 -1.29 3.85 -8.55
C ILE A 106 -2.71 3.59 -9.08
N PRO A 107 -3.26 2.37 -8.94
CA PRO A 107 -4.67 2.10 -9.21
C PRO A 107 -5.60 2.98 -8.37
N SER A 108 -6.78 3.35 -8.91
CA SER A 108 -7.73 4.24 -8.24
C SER A 108 -8.15 3.74 -6.85
N LYS A 109 -8.42 2.44 -6.72
CA LYS A 109 -8.76 1.84 -5.43
C LYS A 109 -7.65 1.95 -4.37
N LEU A 110 -6.38 1.96 -4.80
CA LEU A 110 -5.29 2.22 -3.87
C LEU A 110 -5.28 3.68 -3.42
N LYS A 111 -5.69 4.63 -4.28
CA LYS A 111 -5.86 6.02 -3.87
C LYS A 111 -6.99 6.17 -2.85
N ASP A 112 -8.14 5.51 -3.07
CA ASP A 112 -9.22 5.47 -2.09
C ASP A 112 -8.72 4.92 -0.74
N TYR A 113 -7.96 3.82 -0.75
CA TYR A 113 -7.36 3.24 0.46
C TYR A 113 -6.41 4.22 1.17
N MET A 114 -5.53 4.89 0.41
CA MET A 114 -4.63 5.91 0.97
C MET A 114 -5.40 7.03 1.68
N ASP A 115 -6.53 7.47 1.12
CA ASP A 115 -7.37 8.48 1.73
C ASP A 115 -8.04 8.01 3.04
N ASN A 116 -8.31 6.71 3.18
CA ASN A 116 -8.84 6.12 4.42
C ASN A 116 -7.80 6.02 5.54
N ILE A 117 -6.51 5.91 5.21
CA ILE A 117 -5.45 5.77 6.23
C ILE A 117 -4.75 7.10 6.57
N MET A 118 -4.89 8.12 5.73
CA MET A 118 -4.29 9.44 5.94
C MET A 118 -5.23 10.36 6.74
N ILE A 119 -5.43 10.04 8.01
CA ILE A 119 -6.38 10.74 8.90
C ILE A 119 -5.63 11.59 9.92
N ALA A 120 -5.97 12.88 9.96
CA ALA A 120 -5.39 13.83 10.90
C ALA A 120 -5.66 13.41 12.36
N ARG A 121 -4.65 13.52 13.22
CA ARG A 121 -4.59 13.08 14.62
C ARG A 121 -4.48 11.58 14.82
N GLU A 122 -4.56 10.78 13.75
CA GLU A 122 -4.46 9.32 13.78
C GLU A 122 -3.13 8.83 13.20
N THR A 123 -2.78 9.25 11.99
CA THR A 123 -1.55 8.85 11.29
C THR A 123 -0.59 10.02 11.04
N PHE A 124 -1.10 11.23 11.11
CA PHE A 124 -0.31 12.47 11.11
C PHE A 124 -1.01 13.56 11.94
N LYS A 125 -0.33 14.66 12.23
CA LYS A 125 -0.94 15.84 12.86
C LYS A 125 -0.38 17.14 12.30
N TYR A 126 -1.19 18.18 12.34
CA TYR A 126 -0.75 19.55 12.08
C TYR A 126 -0.04 20.13 13.31
N THR A 127 0.97 20.94 13.06
CA THR A 127 1.75 21.70 14.06
C THR A 127 1.86 23.15 13.62
N GLU A 128 2.37 24.02 14.48
CA GLU A 128 2.59 25.44 14.13
C GLU A 128 3.56 25.63 12.95
N THR A 129 4.47 24.67 12.73
CA THR A 129 5.51 24.75 11.69
C THR A 129 5.25 23.80 10.49
N GLY A 130 4.08 23.16 10.41
CA GLY A 130 3.73 22.24 9.33
C GLY A 130 3.02 20.99 9.82
N SER A 131 3.31 19.85 9.20
CA SER A 131 2.70 18.56 9.56
C SER A 131 3.76 17.56 9.97
N VAL A 132 3.42 16.67 10.89
CA VAL A 132 4.31 15.59 11.32
C VAL A 132 3.59 14.24 11.28
N GLY A 133 4.28 13.20 10.81
CA GLY A 133 3.82 11.81 10.87
C GLY A 133 3.84 11.27 12.29
N LEU A 134 2.91 10.38 12.60
CA LEU A 134 2.75 9.77 13.92
C LEU A 134 3.22 8.31 13.96
N LEU A 135 3.56 7.70 12.82
CA LEU A 135 3.96 6.30 12.70
C LEU A 135 5.49 6.17 12.67
N LYS A 136 6.16 6.67 13.73
CA LYS A 136 7.63 6.71 13.85
C LYS A 136 8.20 5.58 14.72
N ASP A 137 7.50 4.48 14.81
CA ASP A 137 7.82 3.33 15.67
C ASP A 137 8.60 2.21 14.95
N GLY A 138 9.27 2.54 13.82
CA GLY A 138 10.12 1.60 13.08
C GLY A 138 9.35 0.72 12.09
N ARG A 139 8.18 1.16 11.61
CA ARG A 139 7.41 0.46 10.58
C ARG A 139 8.15 0.41 9.25
N ARG A 140 7.85 -0.63 8.47
CA ARG A 140 8.55 -0.95 7.22
C ARG A 140 7.57 -1.13 6.07
N MET A 141 8.00 -0.76 4.87
CA MET A 141 7.19 -0.80 3.67
C MET A 141 7.93 -1.46 2.51
N LEU A 142 7.28 -2.40 1.85
CA LEU A 142 7.67 -2.93 0.56
C LEU A 142 6.58 -2.64 -0.46
N VAL A 143 6.95 -2.13 -1.63
CA VAL A 143 6.08 -2.03 -2.80
C VAL A 143 6.53 -3.06 -3.83
N ILE A 144 5.61 -3.88 -4.32
CA ILE A 144 5.78 -4.79 -5.46
C ILE A 144 4.99 -4.21 -6.62
N GLN A 145 5.69 -3.65 -7.60
CA GLN A 145 5.09 -2.98 -8.74
C GLN A 145 5.39 -3.73 -10.03
N ALA A 146 4.36 -4.04 -10.83
CA ALA A 146 4.54 -4.55 -12.20
C ALA A 146 4.18 -3.48 -13.23
N SER A 147 4.95 -3.42 -14.33
CA SER A 147 4.72 -2.47 -15.43
C SER A 147 5.13 -3.00 -16.79
N GLY A 148 4.40 -2.58 -17.84
CA GLY A 148 4.75 -2.91 -19.23
C GLY A 148 6.04 -2.24 -19.71
N GLY A 149 6.24 -0.97 -19.34
CA GLY A 149 7.46 -0.21 -19.64
C GLY A 149 8.54 -0.35 -18.57
N ILE A 150 9.72 0.21 -18.86
CA ILE A 150 10.87 0.31 -17.95
C ILE A 150 10.92 1.75 -17.44
N TYR A 151 11.08 1.91 -16.11
CA TYR A 151 11.01 3.21 -15.41
C TYR A 151 12.31 3.59 -14.70
N THR A 152 13.42 2.89 -15.02
CA THR A 152 14.73 3.07 -14.39
C THR A 152 15.86 3.39 -15.37
N ASN A 153 15.53 3.91 -16.57
CA ASN A 153 16.49 4.22 -17.63
C ASN A 153 17.00 5.67 -17.61
N ASP A 154 16.66 6.46 -16.57
CA ASP A 154 16.98 7.89 -16.49
C ASP A 154 16.44 8.71 -17.68
N ASP A 155 15.27 8.33 -18.17
CA ASP A 155 14.55 8.94 -19.27
C ASP A 155 13.21 9.55 -18.81
N TRP A 156 12.39 10.01 -19.77
CA TRP A 156 11.07 10.54 -19.48
C TRP A 156 10.18 9.58 -18.68
N TYR A 157 10.29 8.26 -18.89
CA TYR A 157 9.52 7.27 -18.12
C TYR A 157 9.89 7.28 -16.64
N THR A 158 11.19 7.46 -16.31
CA THR A 158 11.65 7.60 -14.93
C THR A 158 11.06 8.84 -14.27
N GLU A 159 10.91 9.94 -15.01
CA GLU A 159 10.33 11.17 -14.47
C GLU A 159 8.84 11.04 -14.17
N VAL A 160 8.11 10.22 -14.92
CA VAL A 160 6.65 10.05 -14.78
C VAL A 160 6.24 8.81 -13.96
N GLU A 161 7.16 8.12 -13.29
CA GLU A 161 6.83 7.06 -12.33
C GLU A 161 6.17 7.66 -11.07
N TYR A 162 4.98 8.23 -11.23
CA TYR A 162 4.28 8.90 -10.13
C TYR A 162 3.83 7.94 -9.02
N SER A 163 3.55 6.67 -9.33
CA SER A 163 3.17 5.67 -8.33
C SER A 163 4.23 5.54 -7.22
N HIS A 164 5.50 5.34 -7.61
CA HIS A 164 6.61 5.23 -6.67
C HIS A 164 6.82 6.54 -5.89
N LYS A 165 6.87 7.67 -6.62
CA LYS A 165 7.08 9.00 -6.02
C LYS A 165 5.97 9.33 -5.02
N TYR A 166 4.71 9.07 -5.39
CA TYR A 166 3.56 9.28 -4.54
C TYR A 166 3.60 8.42 -3.28
N LEU A 167 3.74 7.09 -3.43
CA LEU A 167 3.74 6.19 -2.28
C LEU A 167 4.89 6.51 -1.32
N LYS A 168 6.12 6.69 -1.83
CA LYS A 168 7.28 7.05 -1.01
C LYS A 168 7.06 8.36 -0.25
N ALA A 169 6.54 9.39 -0.92
CA ALA A 169 6.27 10.68 -0.28
C ALA A 169 5.20 10.55 0.82
N MET A 170 4.11 9.81 0.56
CA MET A 170 3.01 9.65 1.52
C MET A 170 3.43 8.82 2.74
N PHE A 171 4.14 7.70 2.55
CA PHE A 171 4.59 6.89 3.67
C PHE A 171 5.66 7.62 4.51
N ASN A 172 6.59 8.33 3.88
CA ASN A 172 7.52 9.22 4.61
C ASN A 172 6.77 10.30 5.39
N PHE A 173 5.73 10.89 4.80
CA PHE A 173 4.88 11.87 5.49
C PHE A 173 4.21 11.30 6.74
N LEU A 174 3.78 10.02 6.71
CA LEU A 174 3.23 9.33 7.88
C LEU A 174 4.31 8.97 8.94
N GLY A 175 5.60 9.01 8.59
CA GLY A 175 6.74 8.67 9.44
C GLY A 175 7.29 7.26 9.18
N ILE A 176 6.89 6.60 8.09
CA ILE A 176 7.38 5.29 7.66
C ILE A 176 8.49 5.53 6.64
N GLU A 177 9.75 5.55 7.11
CA GLU A 177 10.92 5.90 6.32
C GLU A 177 11.62 4.68 5.68
N ASP A 178 11.48 3.48 6.28
CA ASP A 178 12.01 2.22 5.73
C ASP A 178 11.12 1.76 4.57
N TYR A 179 11.39 2.30 3.38
CA TYR A 179 10.64 2.10 2.15
C TYR A 179 11.49 1.36 1.12
N GLN A 180 10.98 0.23 0.64
CA GLN A 180 11.59 -0.59 -0.40
C GLN A 180 10.64 -0.73 -1.58
N ILE A 181 11.19 -0.93 -2.78
CA ILE A 181 10.42 -1.23 -3.99
C ILE A 181 11.09 -2.33 -4.81
N VAL A 182 10.30 -3.31 -5.24
CA VAL A 182 10.65 -4.31 -6.24
C VAL A 182 9.85 -4.01 -7.51
N ARG A 183 10.55 -3.88 -8.65
CA ARG A 183 9.95 -3.56 -9.95
C ARG A 183 10.02 -4.74 -10.90
N ALA A 184 8.91 -5.40 -11.14
CA ALA A 184 8.76 -6.31 -12.28
C ALA A 184 8.39 -5.49 -13.51
N GLN A 185 9.36 -4.79 -14.09
CA GLN A 185 9.17 -3.81 -15.15
C GLN A 185 9.59 -4.34 -16.53
N GLY A 186 9.04 -3.75 -17.59
CA GLY A 186 9.37 -4.13 -18.98
C GLY A 186 8.64 -5.36 -19.48
N THR A 187 7.51 -5.74 -18.85
CA THR A 187 6.77 -6.96 -19.24
C THR A 187 6.22 -6.94 -20.66
N ALA A 188 6.14 -5.77 -21.33
CA ALA A 188 5.71 -5.61 -22.72
C ALA A 188 6.88 -5.51 -23.72
N VAL A 189 8.13 -5.36 -23.24
CA VAL A 189 9.29 -5.05 -24.11
C VAL A 189 10.49 -5.97 -23.89
N LEU A 190 10.52 -6.71 -22.79
CA LEU A 190 11.57 -7.68 -22.46
C LEU A 190 11.00 -9.11 -22.44
N ASP A 191 11.87 -10.11 -22.31
CA ASP A 191 11.42 -11.49 -22.09
C ASP A 191 10.69 -11.60 -20.75
N PRO A 192 9.40 -12.04 -20.75
CA PRO A 192 8.61 -12.09 -19.53
C PRO A 192 9.17 -13.03 -18.45
N ASN A 193 9.90 -14.09 -18.85
CA ASN A 193 10.51 -15.02 -17.90
C ASN A 193 11.71 -14.37 -17.23
N GLU A 194 12.52 -13.63 -18.00
CA GLU A 194 13.67 -12.89 -17.45
C GLU A 194 13.20 -11.82 -16.45
N VAL A 195 12.19 -11.03 -16.81
CA VAL A 195 11.57 -10.03 -15.92
C VAL A 195 11.10 -10.69 -14.61
N LEU A 196 10.41 -11.83 -14.71
CA LEU A 196 9.88 -12.52 -13.56
C LEU A 196 10.98 -13.10 -12.66
N GLN A 197 12.01 -13.73 -13.25
CA GLN A 197 13.14 -14.29 -12.49
C GLN A 197 13.97 -13.21 -11.77
N ASN A 198 14.15 -12.06 -12.38
CA ASN A 198 14.83 -10.93 -11.75
C ASN A 198 13.99 -10.39 -10.58
N ALA A 199 12.69 -10.21 -10.77
CA ALA A 199 11.77 -9.77 -9.70
C ALA A 199 11.70 -10.77 -8.54
N TYR A 200 11.79 -12.07 -8.80
CA TYR A 200 11.85 -13.10 -7.75
C TYR A 200 13.09 -12.97 -6.88
N LYS A 201 14.26 -12.77 -7.46
CA LYS A 201 15.51 -12.54 -6.71
C LYS A 201 15.41 -11.27 -5.84
N GLU A 202 14.94 -10.17 -6.43
CA GLU A 202 14.79 -8.91 -5.70
C GLU A 202 13.81 -9.03 -4.54
N VAL A 203 12.71 -9.76 -4.71
CA VAL A 203 11.69 -9.91 -3.66
C VAL A 203 12.12 -10.87 -2.55
N GLU A 204 12.95 -11.87 -2.83
CA GLU A 204 13.60 -12.73 -1.81
C GLU A 204 14.54 -11.90 -0.92
N GLU A 205 15.37 -11.04 -1.53
CA GLU A 205 16.21 -10.11 -0.78
C GLU A 205 15.38 -9.12 0.06
N ALA A 206 14.28 -8.61 -0.50
CA ALA A 206 13.38 -7.72 0.23
C ALA A 206 12.70 -8.45 1.40
N ALA A 207 12.26 -9.70 1.22
CA ALA A 207 11.71 -10.54 2.28
C ALA A 207 12.72 -10.74 3.42
N SER A 208 13.98 -11.04 3.08
CA SER A 208 15.06 -11.18 4.06
C SER A 208 15.31 -9.88 4.83
N ARG A 209 15.32 -8.72 4.16
CA ARG A 209 15.47 -7.42 4.84
C ARG A 209 14.30 -7.09 5.74
N LEU A 210 13.07 -7.45 5.37
CA LEU A 210 11.87 -7.25 6.19
C LEU A 210 11.85 -8.16 7.42
N ALA A 211 12.31 -9.40 7.32
CA ALA A 211 12.29 -10.38 8.40
C ALA A 211 13.38 -10.14 9.47
N ASN A 212 14.54 -9.57 9.10
CA ASN A 212 15.75 -9.49 9.94
C ASN A 212 15.87 -8.22 10.79
N LYS A 213 14.78 -7.47 11.05
CA LYS A 213 14.84 -6.25 11.90
C LYS A 213 13.91 -6.30 13.09
#